data_752311569e25a97c4b44023e3b779bdb
#
_entry.id   752311569e25a97c4b44023e3b779bdb
#
_cell.length_a   1.000
_cell.length_b   1.000
_cell.length_c   1.000
_cell.angle_alpha   90.00
_cell.angle_beta   90.00
_cell.angle_gamma   90.00
#
_symmetry.space_group_name_H-M   'P 1'
#
loop_
_entity.id
_entity.type
_entity.pdbx_description
1 polymer ?
#
loop_
_entity_poly.entity_id
_entity_poly.type
_entity_poly.pdbx_seq_one_letter_code
_entity_poly.pdbx_strand_id
1 'polypeptide(L)'
;ETVKIQNFRGIEELDLNLRPGINILIGNNGMGKTTALEAMVVALGSYLTGVPKILSVGIQQDDFREEVKIVAGASKQKIYHAPNILFDLNLNGKTYSGSRTRTDRNGKGRTRTSAIQISNYAQELTEKTGSSLPVLMYMGISRVVAAKRSDFGRAQKNLLDDRRCGYVGCL
;
A
#
# COMPACT_ATOMS: atom_id res chain seq x y z
N GLU A 1 -0.49 11.44 -12.31
CA GLU A 1 -0.81 10.69 -11.08
C GLU A 1 0.05 11.21 -9.94
N THR A 2 -0.50 11.35 -8.76
CA THR A 2 0.23 11.89 -7.61
C THR A 2 0.16 10.92 -6.44
N VAL A 3 1.24 10.87 -5.65
CA VAL A 3 1.25 10.17 -4.36
C VAL A 3 1.95 11.06 -3.35
N LYS A 4 1.23 11.44 -2.30
CA LYS A 4 1.75 12.20 -1.16
C LYS A 4 1.85 11.29 0.04
N ILE A 5 3.05 11.13 0.56
CA ILE A 5 3.38 10.24 1.68
C ILE A 5 3.70 11.10 2.88
N GLN A 6 3.03 10.87 4.01
CA GLN A 6 3.24 11.60 5.24
C GLN A 6 3.44 10.63 6.41
N ASN A 7 4.46 10.87 7.22
CA ASN A 7 4.77 10.14 8.45
C ASN A 7 4.88 8.61 8.27
N PHE A 8 5.41 8.16 7.14
CA PHE A 8 5.56 6.74 6.83
C PHE A 8 7.00 6.28 7.04
N ARG A 9 7.27 5.53 8.09
CA ARG A 9 8.60 5.10 8.53
C ARG A 9 9.58 6.29 8.67
N GLY A 10 10.65 6.32 7.88
CA GLY A 10 11.61 7.43 7.87
C GLY A 10 11.18 8.65 7.06
N ILE A 11 10.07 8.59 6.34
CA ILE A 11 9.57 9.70 5.52
C ILE A 11 8.66 10.58 6.37
N GLU A 12 9.02 11.84 6.53
CA GLU A 12 8.17 12.84 7.15
C GLU A 12 7.12 13.33 6.13
N GLU A 13 7.57 13.80 4.99
CA GLU A 13 6.72 14.19 3.86
C GLU A 13 7.47 13.96 2.54
N LEU A 14 6.77 13.41 1.55
CA LEU A 14 7.29 13.19 0.21
C LEU A 14 6.14 13.27 -0.79
N ASP A 15 6.28 14.15 -1.78
CA ASP A 15 5.36 14.28 -2.88
C ASP A 15 5.97 13.67 -4.15
N LEU A 16 5.28 12.73 -4.75
CA LEU A 16 5.68 12.05 -5.98
C LEU A 16 4.68 12.39 -7.10
N ASN A 17 5.20 12.92 -8.20
CA ASN A 17 4.45 13.12 -9.44
C ASN A 17 4.87 12.04 -10.43
N LEU A 18 3.97 11.09 -10.69
CA LEU A 18 4.21 9.96 -11.55
C LEU A 18 3.65 10.22 -12.94
N ARG A 19 4.36 9.74 -13.96
CA ARG A 19 3.97 9.82 -15.37
C ARG A 19 3.66 8.43 -15.90
N PRO A 20 2.83 8.30 -16.93
CA PRO A 20 2.68 7.03 -17.64
C PRO A 20 4.03 6.49 -18.12
N GLY A 21 4.24 5.19 -18.02
CA GLY A 21 5.48 4.53 -18.38
C GLY A 21 6.42 4.32 -17.18
N ILE A 22 7.72 4.40 -17.42
CA ILE A 22 8.74 4.08 -16.40
C ILE A 22 9.06 5.33 -15.58
N ASN A 23 8.94 5.19 -14.25
CA ASN A 23 9.39 6.18 -13.27
C ASN A 23 10.55 5.57 -12.46
N ILE A 24 11.66 6.29 -12.34
CA ILE A 24 12.87 5.83 -11.67
C ILE A 24 13.15 6.69 -10.44
N LEU A 25 13.24 6.07 -9.28
CA LEU A 25 13.65 6.72 -8.03
C LEU A 25 15.17 6.57 -7.86
N ILE A 26 15.88 7.69 -7.89
CA ILE A 26 17.34 7.73 -7.72
C ILE A 26 17.69 8.39 -6.40
N GLY A 27 18.72 7.90 -5.75
CA GLY A 27 19.24 8.45 -4.48
C GLY A 27 20.15 7.46 -3.76
N ASN A 28 20.85 7.92 -2.73
CA ASN A 28 21.75 7.11 -1.92
C ASN A 28 21.00 6.03 -1.12
N ASN A 29 21.74 5.03 -0.64
CA ASN A 29 21.16 4.01 0.24
C ASN A 29 20.66 4.66 1.54
N GLY A 30 19.54 4.17 2.06
CA GLY A 30 18.91 4.72 3.26
C GLY A 30 18.01 5.95 3.03
N MET A 31 17.97 6.54 1.84
CA MET A 31 17.16 7.73 1.52
C MET A 31 15.66 7.45 1.31
N GLY A 32 15.17 6.28 1.71
CA GLY A 32 13.73 6.01 1.70
C GLY A 32 13.12 5.57 0.35
N LYS A 33 13.94 5.23 -0.68
CA LYS A 33 13.42 4.77 -1.99
C LYS A 33 12.48 3.57 -1.88
N THR A 34 12.91 2.53 -1.17
CA THR A 34 12.11 1.32 -0.92
C THR A 34 10.88 1.67 -0.07
N THR A 35 11.03 2.54 0.92
CA THR A 35 9.93 3.03 1.74
C THR A 35 8.87 3.75 0.91
N ALA A 36 9.28 4.57 -0.06
CA ALA A 36 8.36 5.23 -0.98
C ALA A 36 7.61 4.21 -1.86
N LEU A 37 8.31 3.19 -2.38
CA LEU A 37 7.68 2.10 -3.14
C LEU A 37 6.67 1.33 -2.28
N GLU A 38 7.00 1.01 -1.04
CA GLU A 38 6.10 0.29 -0.12
C GLU A 38 4.88 1.15 0.27
N ALA A 39 5.03 2.46 0.41
CA ALA A 39 3.90 3.37 0.58
C ALA A 39 2.96 3.37 -0.64
N MET A 40 3.52 3.34 -1.87
CA MET A 40 2.72 3.17 -3.09
C MET A 40 1.99 1.83 -3.14
N VAL A 41 2.62 0.75 -2.66
CA VAL A 41 1.95 -0.56 -2.51
C VAL A 41 0.75 -0.46 -1.57
N VAL A 42 0.89 0.26 -0.45
CA VAL A 42 -0.24 0.52 0.45
C VAL A 42 -1.33 1.32 -0.25
N ALA A 43 -1.00 2.34 -1.04
CA ALA A 43 -1.98 3.11 -1.82
C ALA A 43 -2.75 2.20 -2.81
N LEU A 44 -2.03 1.38 -3.60
CA LEU A 44 -2.61 0.40 -4.53
C LEU A 44 -3.46 -0.66 -3.82
N GLY A 45 -3.16 -0.95 -2.56
CA GLY A 45 -3.99 -1.80 -1.73
C GLY A 45 -5.45 -1.33 -1.61
N SER A 46 -5.74 -0.06 -1.91
CA SER A 46 -7.12 0.46 -1.97
C SER A 46 -7.93 -0.20 -3.07
N TYR A 47 -7.33 -0.50 -4.22
CA TYR A 47 -7.96 -1.26 -5.28
C TYR A 47 -8.34 -2.67 -4.80
N LEU A 48 -7.42 -3.34 -4.10
CA LEU A 48 -7.63 -4.70 -3.61
C LEU A 48 -8.74 -4.79 -2.54
N THR A 49 -9.07 -3.69 -1.85
CA THR A 49 -10.21 -3.70 -0.91
C THR A 49 -11.55 -3.97 -1.59
N GLY A 50 -11.68 -3.67 -2.87
CA GLY A 50 -12.88 -3.95 -3.67
C GLY A 50 -12.89 -5.32 -4.34
N VAL A 51 -11.77 -6.05 -4.31
CA VAL A 51 -11.69 -7.38 -4.91
C VAL A 51 -12.11 -8.44 -3.89
N PRO A 52 -13.25 -9.14 -4.09
CA PRO A 52 -13.74 -10.13 -3.13
C PRO A 52 -12.71 -11.23 -2.86
N LYS A 53 -12.57 -11.61 -1.60
CA LYS A 53 -11.66 -12.68 -1.10
C LYS A 53 -10.16 -12.39 -1.27
N ILE A 54 -9.75 -11.21 -1.69
CA ILE A 54 -8.34 -10.80 -1.76
C ILE A 54 -8.01 -9.94 -0.54
N LEU A 55 -6.86 -10.24 0.09
CA LEU A 55 -6.36 -9.44 1.20
C LEU A 55 -5.64 -8.20 0.67
N SER A 56 -6.06 -7.04 1.15
CA SER A 56 -5.39 -5.78 0.84
C SER A 56 -4.17 -5.58 1.74
N VAL A 57 -3.10 -5.03 1.17
CA VAL A 57 -1.97 -4.52 1.96
C VAL A 57 -2.39 -3.28 2.74
N GLY A 58 -2.13 -3.26 4.03
CA GLY A 58 -2.45 -2.14 4.91
C GLY A 58 -1.22 -1.64 5.66
N ILE A 59 -1.37 -0.48 6.29
CA ILE A 59 -0.36 0.15 7.15
C ILE A 59 -0.16 -0.72 8.39
N GLN A 60 1.10 -1.08 8.66
CA GLN A 60 1.50 -1.89 9.80
C GLN A 60 1.96 -1.01 10.98
N GLN A 61 2.21 -1.61 12.12
CA GLN A 61 2.71 -0.93 13.32
C GLN A 61 4.07 -0.27 13.10
N ASP A 62 4.94 -0.92 12.31
CA ASP A 62 6.29 -0.45 12.02
C ASP A 62 6.34 0.62 10.92
N ASP A 63 5.19 0.93 10.32
CA ASP A 63 5.08 2.00 9.32
C ASP A 63 4.87 3.38 9.94
N PHE A 64 4.63 3.46 11.26
CA PHE A 64 4.54 4.73 11.96
C PHE A 64 5.91 5.39 12.07
N ARG A 65 6.00 6.69 11.70
CA ARG A 65 7.23 7.46 11.84
C ARG A 65 7.56 7.66 13.32
N GLU A 66 8.76 7.24 13.71
CA GLU A 66 9.28 7.44 15.06
C GLU A 66 10.10 8.74 15.12
N GLU A 67 9.79 9.58 16.07
CA GLU A 67 10.57 10.76 16.45
C GLU A 67 11.07 10.60 17.88
N VAL A 68 12.36 10.82 18.10
CA VAL A 68 12.95 10.76 19.45
C VAL A 68 13.17 12.18 19.95
N LYS A 69 12.46 12.58 21.00
CA LYS A 69 12.68 13.86 21.68
C LYS A 69 13.46 13.67 22.97
N ILE A 70 14.43 14.55 23.21
CA ILE A 70 15.15 14.62 24.49
C ILE A 70 14.35 15.55 25.39
N VAL A 71 13.85 15.03 26.49
CA VAL A 71 13.13 15.79 27.52
C VAL A 71 14.12 16.17 28.65
N ALA A 72 13.85 17.26 29.34
CA ALA A 72 14.69 17.75 30.45
C ALA A 72 15.08 16.62 31.42
N GLY A 73 16.40 16.48 31.70
CA GLY A 73 16.92 15.39 32.54
C GLY A 73 17.45 14.17 31.77
N ALA A 74 17.77 14.32 30.47
CA ALA A 74 18.37 13.28 29.61
C ALA A 74 17.49 12.03 29.33
N SER A 75 16.19 12.07 29.62
CA SER A 75 15.27 10.99 29.20
C SER A 75 14.90 11.15 27.73
N LYS A 76 14.96 10.04 26.98
CA LYS A 76 14.53 9.98 25.58
C LYS A 76 13.06 9.55 25.53
N GLN A 77 12.21 10.36 24.90
CA GLN A 77 10.82 10.02 24.64
C GLN A 77 10.61 9.71 23.16
N LYS A 78 9.99 8.58 22.86
CA LYS A 78 9.59 8.21 21.50
C LYS A 78 8.18 8.71 21.23
N ILE A 79 8.03 9.44 20.15
CA ILE A 79 6.74 9.92 19.62
C ILE A 79 6.50 9.22 18.30
N TYR A 80 5.30 8.71 18.11
CA TYR A 80 4.91 8.03 16.88
C TYR A 80 3.87 8.85 16.13
N HIS A 81 4.17 9.16 14.89
CA HIS A 81 3.31 9.92 14.01
C HIS A 81 2.53 8.98 13.10
N ALA A 82 1.22 9.23 12.98
CA ALA A 82 0.33 8.39 12.18
C ALA A 82 0.61 8.54 10.68
N PRO A 83 0.83 7.44 9.96
CA PRO A 83 1.02 7.46 8.51
C PRO A 83 -0.25 7.90 7.78
N ASN A 84 -0.07 8.73 6.75
CA ASN A 84 -1.12 9.12 5.84
C ASN A 84 -0.57 9.11 4.40
N ILE A 85 -1.21 8.36 3.52
CA ILE A 85 -0.82 8.24 2.11
C ILE A 85 -2.01 8.68 1.29
N LEU A 86 -1.89 9.86 0.66
CA LEU A 86 -2.86 10.40 -0.27
C LEU A 86 -2.42 10.10 -1.69
N PHE A 87 -3.37 9.89 -2.59
CA PHE A 87 -3.04 9.56 -3.98
C PHE A 87 -4.17 9.92 -4.94
N ASP A 88 -3.74 10.24 -6.17
CA ASP A 88 -4.59 10.35 -7.33
C ASP A 88 -4.14 9.34 -8.37
N LEU A 89 -5.03 8.44 -8.76
CA LEU A 89 -4.77 7.39 -9.76
C LEU A 89 -5.67 7.61 -10.96
N ASN A 90 -5.09 7.50 -12.15
CA ASN A 90 -5.85 7.48 -13.40
C ASN A 90 -6.08 6.03 -13.83
N LEU A 91 -7.32 5.61 -13.88
CA LEU A 91 -7.74 4.29 -14.35
C LEU A 91 -8.71 4.46 -15.52
N ASN A 92 -8.30 4.03 -16.70
CA ASN A 92 -9.09 4.16 -17.93
C ASN A 92 -9.58 5.60 -18.22
N GLY A 93 -8.71 6.60 -18.03
CA GLY A 93 -9.02 8.01 -18.28
C GLY A 93 -9.84 8.71 -17.19
N LYS A 94 -10.22 8.01 -16.14
CA LYS A 94 -10.89 8.59 -14.98
C LYS A 94 -9.95 8.69 -13.79
N THR A 95 -9.89 9.86 -13.17
CA THR A 95 -9.07 10.09 -11.96
C THR A 95 -9.86 9.70 -10.72
N TYR A 96 -9.21 8.95 -9.85
CA TYR A 96 -9.72 8.53 -8.56
C TYR A 96 -8.78 9.03 -7.47
N SER A 97 -9.32 9.82 -6.56
CA SER A 97 -8.56 10.32 -5.40
C SER A 97 -8.89 9.52 -4.15
N GLY A 98 -7.91 9.37 -3.29
CA GLY A 98 -8.11 8.68 -2.04
C GLY A 98 -6.97 8.83 -1.06
N SER A 99 -7.17 8.26 0.13
CA SER A 99 -6.14 8.17 1.15
C SER A 99 -6.18 6.84 1.89
N ARG A 100 -5.03 6.47 2.42
CA ARG A 100 -4.88 5.37 3.36
C ARG A 100 -4.20 5.88 4.62
N THR A 101 -4.82 5.66 5.77
CA THR A 101 -4.28 6.08 7.07
C THR A 101 -4.53 5.06 8.15
N ARG A 102 -3.69 5.07 9.17
CA ARG A 102 -3.89 4.31 10.41
C ARG A 102 -3.49 5.19 11.58
N THR A 103 -4.43 5.46 12.49
CA THR A 103 -4.23 6.37 13.62
C THR A 103 -3.82 5.65 14.91
N ASP A 104 -4.18 4.39 15.05
CA ASP A 104 -3.86 3.58 16.23
C ASP A 104 -2.70 2.62 15.93
N ARG A 105 -1.53 2.92 16.53
CA ARG A 105 -0.32 2.12 16.38
C ARG A 105 -0.41 0.79 17.15
N ASN A 106 -0.89 0.83 18.37
CA ASN A 106 -0.81 -0.29 19.32
C ASN A 106 -2.08 -1.14 19.37
N GLY A 107 -3.18 -0.63 18.83
CA GLY A 107 -4.47 -1.29 18.85
C GLY A 107 -4.67 -2.26 17.68
N LYS A 108 -5.82 -2.91 17.70
CA LYS A 108 -6.31 -3.73 16.57
C LYS A 108 -6.83 -2.86 15.41
N GLY A 109 -6.43 -1.57 15.38
CA GLY A 109 -6.83 -0.61 14.34
C GLY A 109 -6.44 -1.09 12.95
N ARG A 110 -7.41 -1.06 12.05
CA ARG A 110 -7.20 -1.39 10.64
C ARG A 110 -6.83 -0.13 9.86
N THR A 111 -6.12 -0.29 8.76
CA THR A 111 -5.94 0.78 7.79
C THR A 111 -7.31 1.24 7.30
N ARG A 112 -7.58 2.54 7.45
CA ARG A 112 -8.78 3.18 6.90
C ARG A 112 -8.48 3.65 5.49
N THR A 113 -9.48 3.62 4.62
CA THR A 113 -9.39 4.15 3.27
C THR A 113 -10.55 5.12 3.01
N SER A 114 -10.25 6.23 2.37
CA SER A 114 -11.27 7.12 1.79
C SER A 114 -11.51 6.81 0.30
N ALA A 115 -10.76 5.89 -0.28
CA ALA A 115 -10.79 5.54 -1.70
C ALA A 115 -11.96 4.59 -2.06
N ILE A 116 -13.17 4.87 -1.60
CA ILE A 116 -14.35 4.02 -1.82
C ILE A 116 -14.64 3.87 -3.31
N GLN A 117 -14.45 4.92 -4.11
CA GLN A 117 -14.69 4.87 -5.55
C GLN A 117 -13.76 3.89 -6.28
N ILE A 118 -12.50 3.79 -5.85
CA ILE A 118 -11.54 2.81 -6.40
C ILE A 118 -11.95 1.39 -6.02
N SER A 119 -12.37 1.20 -4.78
CA SER A 119 -12.87 -0.09 -4.30
C SER A 119 -14.10 -0.55 -5.10
N ASN A 120 -15.08 0.33 -5.29
CA ASN A 120 -16.27 0.05 -6.10
C ASN A 120 -15.91 -0.26 -7.55
N TYR A 121 -15.01 0.50 -8.15
CA TYR A 121 -14.51 0.24 -9.51
C TYR A 121 -13.85 -1.13 -9.62
N ALA A 122 -13.03 -1.52 -8.64
CA ALA A 122 -12.41 -2.84 -8.60
C ALA A 122 -13.45 -3.97 -8.49
N GLN A 123 -14.48 -3.77 -7.67
CA GLN A 123 -15.58 -4.71 -7.53
C GLN A 123 -16.34 -4.88 -8.84
N GLU A 124 -16.78 -3.78 -9.47
CA GLU A 124 -17.47 -3.80 -10.75
C GLU A 124 -16.68 -4.52 -11.84
N LEU A 125 -15.36 -4.26 -11.94
CA LEU A 125 -14.48 -4.94 -12.90
C LEU A 125 -14.38 -6.45 -12.63
N THR A 126 -14.34 -6.84 -11.37
CA THR A 126 -14.22 -8.28 -11.02
C THR A 126 -15.53 -9.04 -11.26
N GLU A 127 -16.67 -8.39 -11.10
CA GLU A 127 -17.99 -8.97 -11.34
C GLU A 127 -18.36 -9.03 -12.83
N LYS A 128 -17.87 -8.08 -13.62
CA LYS A 128 -18.17 -8.01 -15.06
C LYS A 128 -17.39 -9.04 -15.86
N THR A 129 -18.08 -10.03 -16.40
CA THR A 129 -17.48 -11.05 -17.27
C THR A 129 -16.85 -10.42 -18.52
N GLY A 130 -15.63 -10.86 -18.86
CA GLY A 130 -14.92 -10.39 -20.06
C GLY A 130 -14.19 -9.03 -19.89
N SER A 131 -14.30 -8.33 -18.77
CA SER A 131 -13.48 -7.12 -18.53
C SER A 131 -12.03 -7.50 -18.26
N SER A 132 -11.09 -6.69 -18.75
CA SER A 132 -9.67 -6.83 -18.42
C SER A 132 -9.40 -6.28 -17.00
N LEU A 133 -8.67 -7.04 -16.20
CA LEU A 133 -8.23 -6.61 -14.89
C LEU A 133 -6.84 -5.96 -15.00
N PRO A 134 -6.54 -4.87 -14.27
CA PRO A 134 -5.21 -4.30 -14.24
C PRO A 134 -4.22 -5.29 -13.64
N VAL A 135 -2.98 -5.29 -14.14
CA VAL A 135 -1.89 -6.08 -13.55
C VAL A 135 -1.26 -5.26 -12.44
N LEU A 136 -1.28 -5.79 -11.22
CA LEU A 136 -0.57 -5.22 -10.07
C LEU A 136 0.55 -6.18 -9.68
N MET A 137 1.78 -5.67 -9.56
CA MET A 137 2.93 -6.48 -9.12
C MET A 137 3.90 -5.62 -8.33
N TYR A 138 4.30 -6.09 -7.16
CA TYR A 138 5.39 -5.52 -6.38
C TYR A 138 6.48 -6.56 -6.18
N MET A 139 7.71 -6.21 -6.53
CA MET A 139 8.90 -7.03 -6.31
C MET A 139 9.77 -6.40 -5.23
N GLY A 140 9.50 -6.73 -3.98
CA GLY A 140 10.32 -6.31 -2.84
C GLY A 140 11.52 -7.23 -2.59
N ILE A 141 12.51 -6.73 -1.89
CA ILE A 141 13.72 -7.49 -1.51
C ILE A 141 13.35 -8.75 -0.71
N SER A 142 12.34 -8.69 0.14
CA SER A 142 11.87 -9.82 0.95
C SER A 142 11.27 -10.98 0.15
N ARG A 143 10.91 -10.77 -1.11
CA ARG A 143 10.41 -11.84 -1.99
C ARG A 143 11.52 -12.76 -2.52
N VAL A 144 12.77 -12.33 -2.44
CA VAL A 144 13.95 -13.16 -2.77
C VAL A 144 14.20 -14.20 -1.66
N VAL A 145 13.77 -13.90 -0.42
CA VAL A 145 13.80 -14.87 0.69
C VAL A 145 12.43 -15.54 0.74
N ALA A 146 12.38 -16.81 0.39
CA ALA A 146 11.17 -17.62 0.24
C ALA A 146 10.11 -17.31 1.32
N ALA A 147 9.04 -16.61 0.94
CA ALA A 147 7.83 -16.53 1.74
C ALA A 147 7.34 -17.95 2.02
N LYS A 148 7.00 -18.26 3.26
CA LYS A 148 6.52 -19.58 3.65
C LYS A 148 5.40 -20.01 2.72
N ARG A 149 5.61 -21.05 1.95
CA ARG A 149 4.66 -21.66 0.98
C ARG A 149 3.26 -21.98 1.56
N SER A 150 3.11 -21.95 2.90
CA SER A 150 1.89 -22.36 3.59
C SER A 150 0.69 -21.44 3.37
N ASP A 151 0.90 -20.14 3.14
CA ASP A 151 -0.21 -19.17 3.02
C ASP A 151 -0.72 -19.04 1.59
N PHE A 152 0.15 -19.26 0.59
CA PHE A 152 -0.24 -19.29 -0.81
C PHE A 152 -1.18 -20.47 -1.13
N GLY A 153 -0.94 -21.65 -0.57
CA GLY A 153 -1.70 -22.86 -0.88
C GLY A 153 -3.16 -22.82 -0.40
N ARG A 154 -3.47 -22.09 0.68
CA ARG A 154 -4.85 -21.98 1.19
C ARG A 154 -5.67 -20.93 0.44
N ALA A 155 -5.08 -19.79 0.13
CA ALA A 155 -5.75 -18.74 -0.64
C ALA A 155 -6.01 -19.19 -2.09
N GLN A 156 -5.06 -19.93 -2.67
CA GLN A 156 -5.12 -20.41 -4.05
C GLN A 156 -6.14 -21.54 -4.26
N LYS A 157 -6.34 -22.45 -3.27
CA LYS A 157 -7.31 -23.54 -3.38
C LYS A 157 -8.76 -23.08 -3.61
N ASN A 158 -9.13 -21.91 -3.10
CA ASN A 158 -10.49 -21.37 -3.22
C ASN A 158 -10.69 -20.44 -4.44
N LEU A 159 -9.65 -20.22 -5.24
CA LEU A 159 -9.63 -19.26 -6.35
C LEU A 159 -9.10 -19.86 -7.65
N LEU A 160 -8.82 -21.19 -7.70
CA LEU A 160 -8.08 -21.85 -8.78
C LEU A 160 -8.65 -21.61 -10.19
N ASP A 161 -9.96 -21.35 -10.31
CA ASP A 161 -10.63 -21.08 -11.58
C ASP A 161 -11.08 -19.64 -11.75
N ASP A 162 -10.63 -18.72 -10.85
CA ASP A 162 -11.06 -17.34 -10.85
C ASP A 162 -9.93 -16.42 -11.31
N ARG A 163 -10.20 -15.51 -12.24
CA ARG A 163 -9.25 -14.50 -12.72
C ARG A 163 -8.66 -13.61 -11.60
N ARG A 164 -9.28 -13.58 -10.42
CA ARG A 164 -8.75 -12.92 -9.21
C ARG A 164 -7.52 -13.58 -8.64
N CYS A 165 -7.20 -14.82 -9.04
CA CYS A 165 -5.99 -15.53 -8.57
C CYS A 165 -4.71 -14.75 -8.81
N GLY A 166 -4.65 -13.95 -9.88
CA GLY A 166 -3.51 -13.09 -10.18
C GLY A 166 -3.22 -12.03 -9.13
N TYR A 167 -4.19 -11.73 -8.25
CA TYR A 167 -4.00 -10.76 -7.17
C TYR A 167 -3.54 -11.38 -5.84
N VAL A 168 -3.50 -12.69 -5.74
CA VAL A 168 -3.02 -13.36 -4.51
C VAL A 168 -1.53 -13.13 -4.36
N GLY A 169 -1.13 -12.32 -3.37
CA GLY A 169 0.28 -12.01 -3.10
C GLY A 169 0.97 -11.17 -4.18
N CYS A 170 0.22 -10.38 -4.96
CA CYS A 170 0.77 -9.48 -5.98
C CYS A 170 1.44 -8.24 -5.36
N LEU A 171 1.03 -7.81 -4.15
CA LEU A 171 1.55 -6.68 -3.40
C LEU A 171 2.19 -7.10 -2.09
#